data_919a89e2970bc22ffca8324df153a6f5
#
_entry.id   919a89e2970bc22ffca8324df153a6f5
#
_cell.length_a   1.000
_cell.length_b   1.000
_cell.length_c   1.000
_cell.angle_alpha   90.00
_cell.angle_beta   90.00
_cell.angle_gamma   90.00
#
_symmetry.space_group_name_H-M   'P 1'
#
loop_
_entity.id
_entity.type
_entity.pdbx_description
1 polymer ?
#
loop_
_entity_poly.entity_id
_entity_poly.type
_entity_poly.pdbx_seq_one_letter_code
_entity_poly.pdbx_strand_id
1 'polypeptide(L)'
;METNNEKVLYTAFTKTTGGRTGTSKSSDGELDIILSSPGSNRPGTNPEQLFAAGWSACFIGAMGKAASNLEIKLPAEHYVETEIDLVSTDDGYSLQARLNISLPGLDSDVAKSIIEGAAQTCPYSKAIRDNVKTEYNLI
;
A
#
# COMPACT_ATOMS: atom_id res chain seq x y z
N MET A 1 -21.17 24.66 -10.02
CA MET A 1 -20.88 23.43 -9.25
C MET A 1 -20.47 22.31 -10.19
N GLU A 2 -19.30 21.79 -9.97
CA GLU A 2 -18.84 20.70 -10.79
C GLU A 2 -19.63 19.42 -10.50
N THR A 3 -20.11 18.78 -11.55
CA THR A 3 -20.67 17.45 -11.43
C THR A 3 -19.52 16.46 -11.45
N ASN A 4 -19.21 15.91 -10.31
CA ASN A 4 -18.27 14.81 -10.21
C ASN A 4 -18.96 13.54 -10.69
N ASN A 5 -18.34 12.84 -11.62
CA ASN A 5 -18.77 11.49 -11.99
C ASN A 5 -18.30 10.46 -10.97
N GLU A 6 -18.25 10.89 -9.71
CA GLU A 6 -17.80 10.03 -8.62
C GLU A 6 -18.86 9.01 -8.28
N LYS A 7 -18.43 7.79 -8.07
CA LYS A 7 -19.28 6.69 -7.67
C LYS A 7 -18.55 5.87 -6.62
N VAL A 8 -19.16 5.70 -5.45
CA VAL A 8 -18.61 4.84 -4.41
C VAL A 8 -18.85 3.39 -4.84
N LEU A 9 -17.75 2.64 -5.04
CA LEU A 9 -17.82 1.24 -5.45
C LEU A 9 -17.89 0.30 -4.25
N TYR A 10 -17.30 0.69 -3.14
CA TYR A 10 -17.19 -0.16 -1.96
C TYR A 10 -16.81 0.70 -0.76
N THR A 11 -17.32 0.33 0.41
CA THR A 11 -16.95 0.95 1.69
C THR A 11 -16.51 -0.14 2.66
N ALA A 12 -15.24 -0.10 3.07
CA ALA A 12 -14.73 -0.96 4.12
C ALA A 12 -15.11 -0.37 5.47
N PHE A 13 -15.46 -1.22 6.42
CA PHE A 13 -15.77 -0.81 7.78
C PHE A 13 -14.94 -1.63 8.76
N THR A 14 -14.22 -0.95 9.66
CA THR A 14 -13.51 -1.60 10.77
C THR A 14 -13.84 -0.90 12.07
N LYS A 15 -13.80 -1.66 13.16
CA LYS A 15 -13.90 -1.13 14.52
C LYS A 15 -12.61 -1.45 15.24
N THR A 16 -11.95 -0.42 15.77
CA THR A 16 -10.68 -0.54 16.47
C THR A 16 -10.81 -0.01 17.89
N THR A 17 -10.29 -0.75 18.85
CA THR A 17 -10.23 -0.33 20.25
C THR A 17 -8.82 -0.53 20.79
N GLY A 18 -8.42 0.29 21.76
CA GLY A 18 -7.13 0.16 22.44
C GLY A 18 -5.90 0.63 21.64
N GLY A 19 -6.11 1.23 20.47
CA GLY A 19 -5.03 1.80 19.68
C GLY A 19 -3.96 0.78 19.30
N ARG A 20 -2.69 1.17 19.45
CA ARG A 20 -1.54 0.33 19.04
C ARG A 20 -1.37 -0.95 19.85
N THR A 21 -2.13 -1.12 20.93
CA THR A 21 -2.06 -2.31 21.79
C THR A 21 -3.42 -3.00 21.92
N GLY A 22 -4.35 -2.68 21.05
CA GLY A 22 -5.70 -3.21 21.10
C GLY A 22 -6.01 -4.22 20.01
N THR A 23 -7.19 -4.08 19.44
CA THR A 23 -7.68 -4.99 18.39
C THR A 23 -8.39 -4.21 17.30
N SER A 24 -8.48 -4.79 16.11
CA SER A 24 -9.28 -4.26 15.02
C SER A 24 -9.96 -5.39 14.27
N LYS A 25 -11.21 -5.14 13.87
CA LYS A 25 -11.99 -6.14 13.18
C LYS A 25 -12.87 -5.48 12.13
N SER A 26 -12.93 -6.05 10.94
CA SER A 26 -13.84 -5.59 9.90
C SER A 26 -15.26 -6.12 10.14
N SER A 27 -16.24 -5.44 9.55
CA SER A 27 -17.65 -5.82 9.71
C SER A 27 -17.97 -7.23 9.21
N ASP A 28 -17.22 -7.70 8.20
CA ASP A 28 -17.38 -9.05 7.65
C ASP A 28 -16.51 -10.09 8.37
N GLY A 29 -15.67 -9.68 9.31
CA GLY A 29 -14.79 -10.56 10.06
C GLY A 29 -13.54 -11.02 9.32
N GLU A 30 -13.37 -10.63 8.06
CA GLU A 30 -12.18 -11.04 7.28
C GLU A 30 -10.90 -10.41 7.81
N LEU A 31 -10.96 -9.19 8.31
CA LEU A 31 -9.87 -8.60 9.07
C LEU A 31 -10.19 -8.76 10.56
N ASP A 32 -9.36 -9.48 11.27
CA ASP A 32 -9.54 -9.73 12.70
C ASP A 32 -8.15 -9.86 13.32
N ILE A 33 -7.66 -8.74 13.90
CA ILE A 33 -6.24 -8.63 14.27
C ILE A 33 -6.06 -8.14 15.70
N ILE A 34 -4.94 -8.55 16.26
CA ILE A 34 -4.41 -8.04 17.52
C ILE A 34 -3.27 -7.09 17.18
N LEU A 35 -3.23 -5.94 17.83
CA LEU A 35 -2.21 -4.93 17.63
C LEU A 35 -1.21 -4.97 18.78
N SER A 36 0.05 -4.75 18.45
CA SER A 36 1.16 -4.79 19.39
C SER A 36 2.22 -3.78 18.96
N SER A 37 2.85 -3.13 19.94
CA SER A 37 3.92 -2.18 19.64
C SER A 37 5.17 -2.92 19.17
N PRO A 38 5.88 -2.40 18.16
CA PRO A 38 7.14 -2.99 17.73
C PRO A 38 8.13 -3.14 18.89
N GLY A 39 8.79 -4.28 18.96
CA GLY A 39 9.75 -4.59 20.03
C GLY A 39 9.13 -5.11 21.32
N SER A 40 7.81 -5.17 21.40
CA SER A 40 7.10 -5.75 22.54
C SER A 40 7.13 -7.28 22.47
N ASN A 41 7.02 -7.94 23.63
CA ASN A 41 6.93 -9.41 23.70
C ASN A 41 5.53 -9.93 23.38
N ARG A 42 4.56 -9.03 23.22
CA ARG A 42 3.18 -9.38 22.91
C ARG A 42 3.05 -9.63 21.41
N PRO A 43 2.46 -10.77 20.99
CA PRO A 43 2.20 -10.99 19.56
C PRO A 43 1.15 -10.03 19.03
N GLY A 44 1.30 -9.63 17.78
CA GLY A 44 0.35 -8.73 17.11
C GLY A 44 1.01 -8.01 15.95
N THR A 45 0.17 -7.43 15.10
CA THR A 45 0.62 -6.56 14.00
C THR A 45 0.61 -5.09 14.47
N ASN A 46 0.87 -4.17 13.55
CA ASN A 46 0.93 -2.75 13.86
C ASN A 46 0.44 -1.93 12.66
N PRO A 47 0.14 -0.64 12.85
CA PRO A 47 -0.36 0.20 11.76
C PRO A 47 0.56 0.26 10.55
N GLU A 48 1.88 0.25 10.76
CA GLU A 48 2.84 0.35 9.66
C GLU A 48 2.82 -0.91 8.79
N GLN A 49 2.70 -2.09 9.40
CA GLN A 49 2.54 -3.35 8.65
C GLN A 49 1.22 -3.38 7.88
N LEU A 50 0.15 -2.89 8.49
CA LEU A 50 -1.17 -2.82 7.84
C LEU A 50 -1.13 -1.87 6.64
N PHE A 51 -0.51 -0.72 6.79
CA PHE A 51 -0.34 0.24 5.71
C PHE A 51 0.49 -0.38 4.57
N ALA A 52 1.60 -1.02 4.90
CA ALA A 52 2.46 -1.67 3.92
C ALA A 52 1.70 -2.76 3.14
N ALA A 53 0.98 -3.62 3.83
CA ALA A 53 0.22 -4.70 3.19
C ALA A 53 -0.89 -4.15 2.29
N GLY A 54 -1.66 -3.19 2.79
CA GLY A 54 -2.74 -2.58 2.02
C GLY A 54 -2.23 -1.85 0.79
N TRP A 55 -1.18 -1.07 0.94
CA TRP A 55 -0.58 -0.35 -0.18
C TRP A 55 -0.01 -1.31 -1.23
N SER A 56 0.72 -2.34 -0.79
CA SER A 56 1.28 -3.35 -1.71
C SER A 56 0.19 -4.02 -2.54
N ALA A 57 -0.89 -4.45 -1.90
CA ALA A 57 -2.00 -5.10 -2.60
C ALA A 57 -2.65 -4.16 -3.62
N CYS A 58 -2.90 -2.92 -3.21
CA CYS A 58 -3.47 -1.90 -4.07
C CYS A 58 -2.54 -1.58 -5.25
N PHE A 59 -1.23 -1.46 -4.97
CA PHE A 59 -0.24 -1.16 -5.99
C PHE A 59 -0.14 -2.27 -7.05
N ILE A 60 -0.18 -3.54 -6.61
CA ILE A 60 -0.18 -4.67 -7.54
C ILE A 60 -1.41 -4.63 -8.43
N GLY A 61 -2.58 -4.30 -7.88
CA GLY A 61 -3.78 -4.11 -8.69
C GLY A 61 -3.59 -3.04 -9.76
N ALA A 62 -2.97 -1.91 -9.39
CA ALA A 62 -2.68 -0.83 -10.33
C ALA A 62 -1.63 -1.25 -11.37
N MET A 63 -0.63 -2.04 -10.99
CA MET A 63 0.35 -2.59 -11.94
C MET A 63 -0.33 -3.50 -12.96
N GLY A 64 -1.28 -4.33 -12.52
CA GLY A 64 -2.05 -5.19 -13.43
C GLY A 64 -2.79 -4.38 -14.47
N LYS A 65 -3.39 -3.27 -14.06
CA LYS A 65 -4.09 -2.37 -14.98
C LYS A 65 -3.12 -1.69 -15.94
N ALA A 66 -1.98 -1.21 -15.44
CA ALA A 66 -0.96 -0.58 -16.28
C ALA A 66 -0.41 -1.57 -17.31
N ALA A 67 -0.15 -2.81 -16.90
CA ALA A 67 0.31 -3.86 -17.82
C ALA A 67 -0.74 -4.16 -18.88
N SER A 68 -2.01 -4.26 -18.48
CA SER A 68 -3.12 -4.49 -19.42
C SER A 68 -3.21 -3.39 -20.47
N ASN A 69 -3.00 -2.14 -20.08
CA ASN A 69 -2.98 -1.01 -21.04
C ASN A 69 -1.85 -1.11 -22.06
N LEU A 70 -0.78 -1.83 -21.73
CA LEU A 70 0.33 -2.13 -22.64
C LEU A 70 0.17 -3.48 -23.34
N GLU A 71 -0.98 -4.13 -23.16
CA GLU A 71 -1.27 -5.46 -23.70
C GLU A 71 -0.28 -6.53 -23.21
N ILE A 72 0.13 -6.41 -21.95
CA ILE A 72 1.06 -7.30 -21.28
C ILE A 72 0.40 -7.85 -20.02
N LYS A 73 0.74 -9.09 -19.68
CA LYS A 73 0.38 -9.66 -18.37
C LYS A 73 1.54 -9.47 -17.41
N LEU A 74 1.22 -9.23 -16.14
CA LEU A 74 2.25 -9.25 -15.11
C LEU A 74 2.89 -10.65 -15.05
N PRO A 75 4.20 -10.74 -14.83
CA PRO A 75 4.84 -12.02 -14.58
C PRO A 75 4.14 -12.76 -13.43
N ALA A 76 4.02 -14.09 -13.54
CA ALA A 76 3.36 -14.89 -12.51
C ALA A 76 4.06 -14.75 -11.14
N GLU A 77 5.36 -14.51 -11.15
CA GLU A 77 6.18 -14.42 -9.93
C GLU A 77 6.41 -12.98 -9.48
N HIS A 78 5.58 -12.03 -9.93
CA HIS A 78 5.71 -10.64 -9.49
C HIS A 78 5.43 -10.51 -7.99
N TYR A 79 6.08 -9.55 -7.37
CA TYR A 79 5.78 -9.20 -5.98
C TYR A 79 6.22 -7.76 -5.67
N VAL A 80 5.73 -7.25 -4.56
CA VAL A 80 6.13 -5.94 -4.03
C VAL A 80 6.49 -6.13 -2.56
N GLU A 81 7.70 -5.69 -2.20
CA GLU A 81 8.13 -5.60 -0.81
C GLU A 81 8.06 -4.13 -0.41
N THR A 82 7.23 -3.81 0.55
CA THR A 82 7.01 -2.43 0.98
C THR A 82 7.54 -2.22 2.38
N GLU A 83 8.35 -1.18 2.53
CA GLU A 83 8.89 -0.76 3.81
C GLU A 83 8.24 0.56 4.20
N ILE A 84 7.68 0.61 5.40
CA ILE A 84 7.09 1.83 5.98
C ILE A 84 7.89 2.16 7.23
N ASP A 85 8.49 3.34 7.24
CA ASP A 85 9.21 3.83 8.42
C ASP A 85 8.31 4.74 9.22
N LEU A 86 8.33 4.56 10.53
CA LEU A 86 7.80 5.56 11.47
C LEU A 86 8.99 6.41 11.90
N VAL A 87 8.94 7.68 11.57
CA VAL A 87 10.07 8.61 11.74
C VAL A 87 9.72 9.62 12.83
N SER A 88 10.65 9.82 13.76
CA SER A 88 10.53 10.88 14.77
C SER A 88 11.06 12.19 14.18
N THR A 89 10.28 13.24 14.32
CA THR A 89 10.64 14.59 13.87
C THR A 89 10.41 15.59 15.00
N ASP A 90 10.85 16.82 14.81
CA ASP A 90 10.62 17.88 15.79
C ASP A 90 9.12 18.17 16.00
N ASP A 91 8.30 17.89 14.96
CA ASP A 91 6.86 18.10 15.00
C ASP A 91 6.08 16.87 15.49
N GLY A 92 6.77 15.78 15.85
CA GLY A 92 6.15 14.53 16.25
C GLY A 92 6.60 13.36 15.38
N TYR A 93 5.65 12.65 14.78
CA TYR A 93 5.95 11.48 13.97
C TYR A 93 5.47 11.66 12.54
N SER A 94 6.22 11.11 11.62
CA SER A 94 5.84 11.08 10.20
C SER A 94 6.15 9.70 9.61
N LEU A 95 5.73 9.49 8.36
CA LEU A 95 5.97 8.23 7.65
C LEU A 95 6.83 8.48 6.42
N GLN A 96 7.63 7.48 6.06
CA GLN A 96 8.28 7.43 4.76
C GLN A 96 8.24 5.99 4.27
N ALA A 97 8.36 5.80 2.96
CA ALA A 97 8.07 4.52 2.34
C ALA A 97 9.03 4.18 1.20
N ARG A 98 9.24 2.89 1.01
CA ARG A 98 9.92 2.33 -0.17
C ARG A 98 9.10 1.15 -0.64
N LEU A 99 8.74 1.16 -1.92
CA LEU A 99 8.13 0.02 -2.58
C LEU A 99 9.17 -0.59 -3.50
N ASN A 100 9.54 -1.83 -3.22
CA ASN A 100 10.53 -2.57 -3.99
C ASN A 100 9.78 -3.58 -4.84
N ILE A 101 9.81 -3.40 -6.15
CA ILE A 101 8.93 -4.10 -7.08
C ILE A 101 9.75 -5.06 -7.93
N SER A 102 9.34 -6.33 -7.96
CA SER A 102 9.94 -7.37 -8.78
C SER A 102 9.00 -7.76 -9.91
N LEU A 103 9.47 -7.62 -11.14
CA LEU A 103 8.74 -7.97 -12.36
C LEU A 103 9.65 -8.84 -13.24
N PRO A 104 9.95 -10.09 -12.81
CA PRO A 104 10.93 -10.92 -13.47
C PRO A 104 10.53 -11.24 -14.91
N GLY A 105 11.52 -11.21 -15.81
CA GLY A 105 11.30 -11.53 -17.22
C GLY A 105 10.86 -10.39 -18.10
N LEU A 106 10.54 -9.21 -17.53
CA LEU A 106 10.22 -8.04 -18.32
C LEU A 106 11.46 -7.19 -18.57
N ASP A 107 11.51 -6.55 -19.73
CA ASP A 107 12.51 -5.52 -20.01
C ASP A 107 12.41 -4.42 -18.95
N SER A 108 13.55 -3.90 -18.56
CA SER A 108 13.67 -2.83 -17.58
C SER A 108 12.77 -1.62 -17.92
N ASP A 109 12.76 -1.20 -19.18
CA ASP A 109 11.94 -0.05 -19.60
C ASP A 109 10.45 -0.34 -19.50
N VAL A 110 10.02 -1.55 -19.85
CA VAL A 110 8.63 -1.97 -19.72
C VAL A 110 8.23 -2.04 -18.24
N ALA A 111 9.07 -2.64 -17.41
CA ALA A 111 8.84 -2.73 -15.98
C ALA A 111 8.71 -1.35 -15.35
N LYS A 112 9.60 -0.42 -15.70
CA LYS A 112 9.54 0.96 -15.20
C LYS A 112 8.27 1.68 -15.63
N SER A 113 7.81 1.46 -16.88
CA SER A 113 6.55 2.03 -17.35
C SER A 113 5.36 1.53 -16.54
N ILE A 114 5.35 0.24 -16.19
CA ILE A 114 4.30 -0.36 -15.38
C ILE A 114 4.30 0.26 -13.97
N ILE A 115 5.47 0.39 -13.36
CA ILE A 115 5.63 1.00 -12.03
C ILE A 115 5.15 2.46 -12.05
N GLU A 116 5.56 3.22 -13.05
CA GLU A 116 5.18 4.61 -13.21
C GLU A 116 3.66 4.78 -13.36
N GLY A 117 3.06 3.95 -14.21
CA GLY A 117 1.60 3.93 -14.40
C GLY A 117 0.88 3.57 -13.10
N ALA A 118 1.38 2.59 -12.37
CA ALA A 118 0.80 2.19 -11.09
C ALA A 118 0.91 3.30 -10.04
N ALA A 119 2.06 3.98 -9.98
CA ALA A 119 2.25 5.11 -9.04
C ALA A 119 1.27 6.25 -9.32
N GLN A 120 0.87 6.44 -10.57
CA GLN A 120 -0.11 7.47 -10.95
C GLN A 120 -1.55 7.09 -10.61
N THR A 121 -1.88 5.80 -10.63
CA THR A 121 -3.27 5.34 -10.56
C THR A 121 -3.64 4.60 -9.27
N CYS A 122 -2.67 4.05 -8.54
CA CYS A 122 -2.95 3.38 -7.26
C CYS A 122 -3.60 4.36 -6.29
N PRO A 123 -4.79 4.05 -5.74
CA PRO A 123 -5.47 4.95 -4.81
C PRO A 123 -4.65 5.29 -3.57
N TYR A 124 -3.86 4.35 -3.03
CA TYR A 124 -2.97 4.64 -1.91
C TYR A 124 -1.87 5.61 -2.32
N SER A 125 -1.22 5.37 -3.47
CA SER A 125 -0.17 6.26 -3.97
C SER A 125 -0.71 7.66 -4.24
N LYS A 126 -1.94 7.76 -4.77
CA LYS A 126 -2.59 9.06 -4.97
C LYS A 126 -2.87 9.76 -3.64
N ALA A 127 -3.29 9.01 -2.62
CA ALA A 127 -3.65 9.56 -1.32
C ALA A 127 -2.45 10.18 -0.60
N ILE A 128 -1.26 9.64 -0.77
CA ILE A 128 -0.05 10.08 -0.04
C ILE A 128 0.90 10.93 -0.89
N ARG A 129 0.59 11.12 -2.15
CA ARG A 129 1.44 11.88 -3.08
C ARG A 129 1.71 13.28 -2.54
N ASP A 130 2.98 13.70 -2.65
CA ASP A 130 3.47 15.00 -2.18
C ASP A 130 3.36 15.19 -0.66
N ASN A 131 3.08 14.13 0.08
CA ASN A 131 2.98 14.16 1.53
C ASN A 131 3.91 13.15 2.20
N VAL A 132 3.90 11.90 1.76
CA VAL A 132 4.78 10.86 2.27
C VAL A 132 5.96 10.70 1.32
N LYS A 133 7.18 10.84 1.85
CA LYS A 133 8.40 10.60 1.07
C LYS A 133 8.42 9.14 0.63
N THR A 134 8.37 8.92 -0.68
CA THR A 134 8.20 7.58 -1.26
C THR A 134 9.23 7.32 -2.36
N GLU A 135 9.83 6.14 -2.32
CA GLU A 135 10.68 5.63 -3.39
C GLU A 135 10.02 4.41 -4.01
N TYR A 136 10.03 4.34 -5.33
CA TYR A 136 9.60 3.16 -6.10
C TYR A 136 10.82 2.58 -6.77
N ASN A 137 11.20 1.37 -6.40
CA ASN A 137 12.43 0.73 -6.86
C ASN A 137 12.10 -0.54 -7.64
N LEU A 138 12.68 -0.67 -8.82
CA LEU A 138 12.67 -1.94 -9.57
C LEU A 138 13.83 -2.79 -9.05
N ILE A 139 13.52 -4.00 -8.60
CA ILE A 139 14.53 -4.94 -8.07
C ILE A 139 14.59 -6.22 -8.90
#